data_404ec2b21af68a898edfce3ceb448bdd
#
_entry.id   404ec2b21af68a898edfce3ceb448bdd
#
_cell.length_a   1.000
_cell.length_b   1.000
_cell.length_c   1.000
_cell.angle_alpha   90.00
_cell.angle_beta   90.00
_cell.angle_gamma   90.00
#
_symmetry.space_group_name_H-M   'P 1'
#
loop_
_entity.id
_entity.type
_entity.pdbx_description
1 polymer ?
#
loop_
_entity_poly.entity_id
_entity_poly.type
_entity_poly.pdbx_seq_one_letter_code
_entity_poly.pdbx_strand_id
1 'polypeptide(L)'
;MTASGTESSALAAYVHRWVPGDERVALLLHGTGGNEDDLVPLAGQLLPGAGVLALRGNVLEGPMPRFFRRLAEGVFDHADVAFRTTQLAAFVRAAASAYAFDLAKLTAIGFSNGANIAANVLLREPGVIRQAVLFRAMVPSEGQPATGGTGTRVYIGAGQRDPIVPVQNAERLAILLRETGADVTIEWRMAGHGLTREDLVNASAWLAHE
;
A
#
# COMPACT_ATOMS: atom_id res chain seq x y z
N MET A 1 -16.58 -13.23 22.43
CA MET A 1 -16.59 -13.24 20.94
C MET A 1 -15.51 -14.20 20.50
N THR A 2 -15.83 -15.24 19.75
CA THR A 2 -14.87 -16.26 19.32
C THR A 2 -13.97 -15.68 18.22
N ALA A 3 -12.70 -16.10 18.11
CA ALA A 3 -11.73 -15.64 17.12
C ALA A 3 -12.29 -15.69 15.67
N SER A 4 -13.06 -16.70 15.34
CA SER A 4 -13.75 -16.86 14.03
C SER A 4 -14.73 -15.72 13.70
N GLY A 5 -15.42 -15.15 14.68
CA GLY A 5 -16.36 -14.03 14.44
C GLY A 5 -15.65 -12.71 14.14
N THR A 6 -14.47 -12.51 14.72
CA THR A 6 -13.67 -11.29 14.52
C THR A 6 -12.98 -11.30 13.14
N GLU A 7 -12.48 -12.47 12.71
CA GLU A 7 -11.85 -12.64 11.39
C GLU A 7 -12.87 -12.47 10.25
N SER A 8 -14.06 -13.05 10.38
CA SER A 8 -15.15 -12.88 9.40
C SER A 8 -15.58 -11.41 9.27
N SER A 9 -15.65 -10.69 10.38
CA SER A 9 -15.95 -9.23 10.39
C SER A 9 -14.85 -8.41 9.72
N ALA A 10 -13.56 -8.77 9.92
CA ALA A 10 -12.44 -8.07 9.32
C ALA A 10 -12.42 -8.25 7.80
N LEU A 11 -12.68 -9.45 7.28
CA LEU A 11 -12.78 -9.72 5.83
C LEU A 11 -13.94 -8.98 5.16
N ALA A 12 -15.05 -8.80 5.86
CA ALA A 12 -16.20 -8.05 5.35
C ALA A 12 -15.97 -6.54 5.26
N ALA A 13 -14.86 -6.02 5.81
CA ALA A 13 -14.57 -4.59 5.82
C ALA A 13 -14.30 -4.00 4.43
N TYR A 14 -13.86 -4.83 3.47
CA TYR A 14 -13.52 -4.38 2.12
C TYR A 14 -14.20 -5.27 1.05
N VAL A 15 -14.72 -4.63 0.01
CA VAL A 15 -14.94 -5.33 -1.27
C VAL A 15 -13.55 -5.69 -1.79
N HIS A 16 -13.33 -6.96 -2.11
CA HIS A 16 -12.03 -7.43 -2.55
C HIS A 16 -12.13 -8.58 -3.54
N ARG A 17 -11.06 -8.76 -4.28
CA ARG A 17 -10.86 -9.86 -5.23
C ARG A 17 -9.68 -10.70 -4.77
N TRP A 18 -9.88 -12.00 -4.65
CA TRP A 18 -8.81 -12.97 -4.44
C TRP A 18 -8.65 -13.85 -5.69
N VAL A 19 -7.40 -13.94 -6.17
CA VAL A 19 -7.00 -14.85 -7.24
C VAL A 19 -5.79 -15.63 -6.72
N PRO A 20 -5.87 -16.96 -6.57
CA PRO A 20 -4.74 -17.78 -6.15
C PRO A 20 -3.62 -17.76 -7.20
N GLY A 21 -2.37 -17.87 -6.75
CA GLY A 21 -1.17 -17.92 -7.59
C GLY A 21 -0.11 -18.84 -6.99
N ASP A 22 1.16 -18.49 -7.18
CA ASP A 22 2.27 -19.15 -6.48
C ASP A 22 2.29 -18.78 -4.98
N GLU A 23 3.40 -18.98 -4.27
CA GLU A 23 3.51 -18.67 -2.83
C GLU A 23 3.52 -17.16 -2.53
N ARG A 24 3.81 -16.31 -3.54
CA ARG A 24 3.83 -14.84 -3.39
C ARG A 24 2.43 -14.29 -3.54
N VAL A 25 2.14 -13.18 -2.86
CA VAL A 25 0.86 -12.48 -2.94
C VAL A 25 1.06 -10.98 -3.18
N ALA A 26 0.42 -10.46 -4.20
CA ALA A 26 0.32 -9.03 -4.47
C ALA A 26 -0.94 -8.45 -3.79
N LEU A 27 -0.75 -7.62 -2.76
CA LEU A 27 -1.81 -6.79 -2.19
C LEU A 27 -1.94 -5.50 -3.00
N LEU A 28 -3.06 -5.31 -3.69
CA LEU A 28 -3.27 -4.17 -4.60
C LEU A 28 -4.17 -3.11 -3.98
N LEU A 29 -3.66 -1.87 -3.96
CA LEU A 29 -4.32 -0.72 -3.33
C LEU A 29 -4.38 0.44 -4.34
N HIS A 30 -5.55 0.65 -4.94
CA HIS A 30 -5.79 1.62 -6.02
C HIS A 30 -5.68 3.09 -5.58
N GLY A 31 -5.56 4.00 -6.53
CA GLY A 31 -5.67 5.43 -6.32
C GLY A 31 -7.11 5.90 -6.11
N THR A 32 -7.30 7.20 -5.79
CA THR A 32 -8.62 7.81 -5.64
C THR A 32 -9.51 7.56 -6.86
N GLY A 33 -10.73 7.08 -6.63
CA GLY A 33 -11.72 6.81 -7.67
C GLY A 33 -11.60 5.45 -8.35
N GLY A 34 -10.55 4.67 -8.01
CA GLY A 34 -10.35 3.33 -8.54
C GLY A 34 -11.16 2.25 -7.84
N ASN A 35 -10.90 1.01 -8.20
CA ASN A 35 -11.54 -0.17 -7.65
C ASN A 35 -10.57 -1.36 -7.57
N GLU A 36 -11.05 -2.52 -7.15
CA GLU A 36 -10.24 -3.74 -6.96
C GLU A 36 -9.65 -4.33 -8.26
N ASP A 37 -10.12 -3.91 -9.41
CA ASP A 37 -9.63 -4.43 -10.70
C ASP A 37 -8.52 -3.56 -11.33
N ASP A 38 -8.40 -2.30 -10.93
CA ASP A 38 -7.56 -1.30 -11.59
C ASP A 38 -6.08 -1.67 -11.66
N LEU A 39 -5.54 -2.24 -10.58
CA LEU A 39 -4.11 -2.60 -10.51
C LEU A 39 -3.81 -4.05 -10.85
N VAL A 40 -4.82 -4.88 -11.19
CA VAL A 40 -4.60 -6.29 -11.53
C VAL A 40 -3.66 -6.46 -12.74
N PRO A 41 -3.79 -5.68 -13.82
CA PRO A 41 -2.84 -5.76 -14.93
C PRO A 41 -1.40 -5.38 -14.53
N LEU A 42 -1.26 -4.45 -13.58
CA LEU A 42 0.03 -4.02 -13.05
C LEU A 42 0.70 -5.14 -12.26
N ALA A 43 -0.04 -5.84 -11.41
CA ALA A 43 0.48 -6.97 -10.64
C ALA A 43 1.02 -8.07 -11.56
N GLY A 44 0.35 -8.38 -12.66
CA GLY A 44 0.82 -9.34 -13.66
C GLY A 44 2.14 -8.97 -14.32
N GLN A 45 2.49 -7.68 -14.37
CA GLN A 45 3.77 -7.20 -14.88
C GLN A 45 4.87 -7.19 -13.81
N LEU A 46 4.53 -6.79 -12.58
CA LEU A 46 5.49 -6.62 -11.48
C LEU A 46 5.81 -7.95 -10.78
N LEU A 47 4.81 -8.80 -10.59
CA LEU A 47 4.91 -10.09 -9.88
C LEU A 47 4.20 -11.19 -10.67
N PRO A 48 4.71 -11.56 -11.86
CA PRO A 48 4.07 -12.59 -12.67
C PRO A 48 3.98 -13.91 -11.92
N GLY A 49 2.78 -14.53 -11.94
CA GLY A 49 2.49 -15.79 -11.24
C GLY A 49 2.03 -15.65 -9.79
N ALA A 50 2.24 -14.50 -9.14
CA ALA A 50 1.80 -14.29 -7.75
C ALA A 50 0.27 -14.32 -7.63
N GLY A 51 -0.22 -14.78 -6.46
CA GLY A 51 -1.62 -14.59 -6.09
C GLY A 51 -1.97 -13.11 -5.96
N VAL A 52 -3.22 -12.75 -6.17
CA VAL A 52 -3.68 -11.35 -6.15
C VAL A 52 -4.75 -11.17 -5.07
N LEU A 53 -4.49 -10.25 -4.15
CA LEU A 53 -5.46 -9.74 -3.18
C LEU A 53 -5.69 -8.25 -3.47
N ALA A 54 -6.74 -7.94 -4.22
CA ALA A 54 -7.02 -6.58 -4.67
C ALA A 54 -8.22 -6.00 -3.93
N LEU A 55 -8.10 -4.80 -3.39
CA LEU A 55 -9.09 -4.18 -2.53
C LEU A 55 -9.71 -2.95 -3.17
N ARG A 56 -11.03 -2.75 -2.92
CA ARG A 56 -11.69 -1.47 -3.13
C ARG A 56 -11.69 -0.67 -1.83
N GLY A 57 -11.21 0.57 -1.87
CA GLY A 57 -11.30 1.50 -0.75
C GLY A 57 -12.75 1.68 -0.29
N ASN A 58 -12.98 1.66 1.01
CA ASN A 58 -14.31 1.64 1.63
C ASN A 58 -14.78 2.99 2.15
N VAL A 59 -14.14 4.07 1.74
CA VAL A 59 -14.55 5.47 1.97
C VAL A 59 -14.96 6.08 0.65
N LEU A 60 -16.09 6.79 0.60
CA LEU A 60 -16.54 7.48 -0.61
C LEU A 60 -16.31 9.00 -0.49
N GLU A 61 -15.67 9.57 -1.49
CA GLU A 61 -15.60 11.00 -1.74
C GLU A 61 -16.47 11.31 -2.98
N GLY A 62 -17.72 11.66 -2.77
CA GLY A 62 -18.73 11.61 -3.82
C GLY A 62 -18.85 10.17 -4.35
N PRO A 63 -18.71 9.93 -5.67
CA PRO A 63 -18.75 8.58 -6.23
C PRO A 63 -17.37 7.87 -6.18
N MET A 64 -16.30 8.53 -5.71
CA MET A 64 -14.92 8.04 -5.80
C MET A 64 -14.52 7.22 -4.57
N PRO A 65 -14.24 5.91 -4.71
CA PRO A 65 -13.68 5.11 -3.64
C PRO A 65 -12.28 5.59 -3.23
N ARG A 66 -12.03 5.57 -1.91
CA ARG A 66 -10.75 5.88 -1.26
C ARG A 66 -10.52 4.93 -0.08
N PHE A 67 -9.28 4.80 0.34
CA PHE A 67 -8.94 4.03 1.54
C PHE A 67 -9.11 4.82 2.84
N PHE A 68 -9.08 6.14 2.77
CA PHE A 68 -9.30 7.04 3.91
C PHE A 68 -9.79 8.41 3.44
N ARG A 69 -10.41 9.14 4.36
CA ARG A 69 -10.97 10.48 4.13
C ARG A 69 -9.86 11.53 4.05
N ARG A 70 -10.02 12.49 3.14
CA ARG A 70 -9.26 13.74 3.12
C ARG A 70 -10.18 14.93 3.39
N LEU A 71 -9.62 16.00 3.91
CA LEU A 71 -10.30 17.28 4.14
C LEU A 71 -10.15 18.21 2.94
N ALA A 72 -9.02 18.13 2.25
CA ALA A 72 -8.69 18.78 0.99
C ALA A 72 -7.59 17.99 0.27
N GLU A 73 -7.22 18.39 -0.95
CA GLU A 73 -6.06 17.80 -1.63
C GLU A 73 -4.79 17.99 -0.79
N GLY A 74 -4.07 16.88 -0.52
CA GLY A 74 -2.89 16.88 0.35
C GLY A 74 -3.15 17.05 1.84
N VAL A 75 -4.41 17.25 2.27
CA VAL A 75 -4.80 17.41 3.68
C VAL A 75 -5.69 16.25 4.12
N PHE A 76 -5.13 15.37 4.95
CA PHE A 76 -5.80 14.14 5.36
C PHE A 76 -6.51 14.29 6.72
N ASP A 77 -7.60 13.55 6.89
CA ASP A 77 -8.22 13.35 8.19
C ASP A 77 -7.41 12.30 8.97
N HIS A 78 -6.51 12.77 9.83
CA HIS A 78 -5.57 11.90 10.55
C HIS A 78 -6.27 10.87 11.46
N ALA A 79 -7.43 11.19 12.01
CA ALA A 79 -8.19 10.25 12.83
C ALA A 79 -8.74 9.11 11.95
N ASP A 80 -9.28 9.44 10.78
CA ASP A 80 -9.75 8.44 9.83
C ASP A 80 -8.57 7.62 9.25
N VAL A 81 -7.44 8.26 8.91
CA VAL A 81 -6.22 7.56 8.48
C VAL A 81 -5.80 6.52 9.53
N ALA A 82 -5.73 6.88 10.80
CA ALA A 82 -5.35 5.96 11.88
C ALA A 82 -6.34 4.78 11.98
N PHE A 83 -7.64 5.05 11.99
CA PHE A 83 -8.67 4.03 12.02
C PHE A 83 -8.57 3.06 10.83
N ARG A 84 -8.45 3.60 9.60
CA ARG A 84 -8.36 2.81 8.37
C ARG A 84 -7.08 1.99 8.27
N THR A 85 -5.99 2.49 8.85
CA THR A 85 -4.72 1.75 8.94
C THR A 85 -4.89 0.46 9.76
N THR A 86 -5.46 0.57 10.97
CA THR A 86 -5.72 -0.59 11.82
C THR A 86 -6.75 -1.53 11.17
N GLN A 87 -7.78 -0.98 10.51
CA GLN A 87 -8.78 -1.77 9.78
C GLN A 87 -8.14 -2.55 8.62
N LEU A 88 -7.26 -1.93 7.82
CA LEU A 88 -6.55 -2.60 6.72
C LEU A 88 -5.59 -3.66 7.25
N ALA A 89 -4.85 -3.38 8.31
CA ALA A 89 -3.96 -4.35 8.94
C ALA A 89 -4.72 -5.59 9.45
N ALA A 90 -5.87 -5.38 10.10
CA ALA A 90 -6.74 -6.46 10.55
C ALA A 90 -7.30 -7.28 9.36
N PHE A 91 -7.72 -6.61 8.28
CA PHE A 91 -8.17 -7.27 7.06
C PHE A 91 -7.07 -8.15 6.45
N VAL A 92 -5.84 -7.63 6.31
CA VAL A 92 -4.72 -8.38 5.70
C VAL A 92 -4.39 -9.63 6.52
N ARG A 93 -4.38 -9.53 7.86
CA ARG A 93 -4.18 -10.69 8.74
C ARG A 93 -5.30 -11.73 8.59
N ALA A 94 -6.55 -11.29 8.54
CA ALA A 94 -7.71 -12.17 8.35
C ALA A 94 -7.69 -12.83 6.95
N ALA A 95 -7.30 -12.10 5.91
CA ALA A 95 -7.16 -12.63 4.55
C ALA A 95 -6.04 -13.67 4.47
N ALA A 96 -4.90 -13.46 5.15
CA ALA A 96 -3.81 -14.43 5.23
C ALA A 96 -4.29 -15.76 5.83
N SER A 97 -5.09 -15.71 6.90
CA SER A 97 -5.72 -16.89 7.51
C SER A 97 -6.73 -17.56 6.56
N ALA A 98 -7.65 -16.77 6.00
CA ALA A 98 -8.75 -17.28 5.18
C ALA A 98 -8.31 -17.88 3.84
N TYR A 99 -7.28 -17.29 3.22
CA TYR A 99 -6.74 -17.70 1.91
C TYR A 99 -5.44 -18.50 2.02
N ALA A 100 -5.00 -18.80 3.26
CA ALA A 100 -3.86 -19.65 3.57
C ALA A 100 -2.54 -19.20 2.90
N PHE A 101 -2.23 -17.90 2.96
CA PHE A 101 -0.94 -17.37 2.49
C PHE A 101 -0.08 -16.82 3.64
N ASP A 102 1.23 -16.81 3.43
CA ASP A 102 2.20 -16.28 4.39
C ASP A 102 2.36 -14.75 4.20
N LEU A 103 2.19 -13.97 5.28
CA LEU A 103 2.45 -12.53 5.29
C LEU A 103 3.90 -12.19 4.92
N ALA A 104 4.87 -13.09 5.16
CA ALA A 104 6.24 -12.89 4.74
C ALA A 104 6.42 -12.87 3.21
N LYS A 105 5.47 -13.43 2.46
CA LYS A 105 5.42 -13.46 0.99
C LYS A 105 4.51 -12.41 0.39
N LEU A 106 3.96 -11.51 1.23
CA LEU A 106 3.07 -10.43 0.79
C LEU A 106 3.86 -9.22 0.32
N THR A 107 3.61 -8.79 -0.90
CA THR A 107 4.07 -7.51 -1.46
C THR A 107 2.90 -6.57 -1.65
N ALA A 108 2.88 -5.43 -0.96
CA ALA A 108 1.89 -4.40 -1.23
C ALA A 108 2.30 -3.57 -2.44
N ILE A 109 1.38 -3.37 -3.38
CA ILE A 109 1.54 -2.49 -4.54
C ILE A 109 0.45 -1.43 -4.46
N GLY A 110 0.85 -0.20 -4.19
CA GLY A 110 -0.07 0.92 -4.01
C GLY A 110 0.20 2.07 -4.98
N PHE A 111 -0.87 2.75 -5.37
CA PHE A 111 -0.80 3.99 -6.14
C PHE A 111 -1.52 5.12 -5.42
N SER A 112 -0.87 6.30 -5.27
CA SER A 112 -1.47 7.53 -4.71
C SER A 112 -2.16 7.25 -3.36
N ASN A 113 -3.48 7.39 -3.24
CA ASN A 113 -4.23 7.12 -2.01
C ASN A 113 -3.98 5.70 -1.45
N GLY A 114 -3.91 4.69 -2.32
CA GLY A 114 -3.57 3.31 -1.94
C GLY A 114 -2.12 3.16 -1.48
N ALA A 115 -1.17 3.88 -2.09
CA ALA A 115 0.21 3.92 -1.63
C ALA A 115 0.33 4.60 -0.25
N ASN A 116 -0.48 5.64 -0.01
CA ASN A 116 -0.49 6.36 1.26
C ASN A 116 -0.98 5.48 2.41
N ILE A 117 -2.07 4.72 2.21
CA ILE A 117 -2.55 3.82 3.28
C ILE A 117 -1.58 2.67 3.53
N ALA A 118 -0.95 2.10 2.48
CA ALA A 118 0.11 1.10 2.63
C ALA A 118 1.31 1.66 3.41
N ALA A 119 1.74 2.89 3.09
CA ALA A 119 2.79 3.58 3.83
C ALA A 119 2.42 3.74 5.31
N ASN A 120 1.16 4.08 5.62
CA ASN A 120 0.75 4.21 7.02
C ASN A 120 0.72 2.87 7.76
N VAL A 121 0.34 1.77 7.09
CA VAL A 121 0.47 0.41 7.66
C VAL A 121 1.93 0.09 7.96
N LEU A 122 2.86 0.39 7.05
CA LEU A 122 4.30 0.21 7.26
C LEU A 122 4.82 1.02 8.45
N LEU A 123 4.31 2.25 8.63
CA LEU A 123 4.72 3.16 9.71
C LEU A 123 4.13 2.82 11.08
N ARG A 124 2.96 2.16 11.14
CA ARG A 124 2.18 2.00 12.37
C ARG A 124 1.92 0.56 12.79
N GLU A 125 1.93 -0.38 11.85
CA GLU A 125 1.56 -1.78 12.03
C GLU A 125 2.70 -2.71 11.55
N PRO A 126 3.84 -2.73 12.24
CA PRO A 126 4.99 -3.50 11.81
C PRO A 126 4.66 -5.00 11.68
N GLY A 127 5.24 -5.64 10.68
CA GLY A 127 5.08 -7.08 10.43
C GLY A 127 3.85 -7.47 9.59
N VAL A 128 2.97 -6.52 9.22
CA VAL A 128 1.83 -6.80 8.33
C VAL A 128 2.27 -6.83 6.87
N ILE A 129 3.10 -5.88 6.47
CA ILE A 129 3.66 -5.77 5.13
C ILE A 129 5.18 -5.87 5.24
N ARG A 130 5.79 -6.84 4.54
CA ARG A 130 7.23 -7.06 4.51
C ARG A 130 7.91 -6.49 3.28
N GLN A 131 7.16 -6.34 2.18
CA GLN A 131 7.65 -5.75 0.96
C GLN A 131 6.58 -4.82 0.38
N ALA A 132 6.99 -3.65 -0.13
CA ALA A 132 6.05 -2.71 -0.72
C ALA A 132 6.64 -1.96 -1.92
N VAL A 133 5.79 -1.72 -2.92
CA VAL A 133 6.02 -0.80 -4.04
C VAL A 133 4.99 0.32 -3.92
N LEU A 134 5.46 1.52 -3.62
CA LEU A 134 4.64 2.69 -3.35
C LEU A 134 4.83 3.71 -4.47
N PHE A 135 3.85 3.83 -5.34
CA PHE A 135 3.90 4.82 -6.42
C PHE A 135 3.17 6.11 -6.02
N ARG A 136 3.85 7.25 -6.18
CA ARG A 136 3.31 8.60 -5.92
C ARG A 136 2.75 8.73 -4.51
N ALA A 137 3.49 8.16 -3.54
CA ALA A 137 3.12 8.20 -2.13
C ALA A 137 3.57 9.50 -1.46
N MET A 138 2.78 9.95 -0.49
CA MET A 138 3.12 11.04 0.40
C MET A 138 2.93 10.62 1.86
N VAL A 139 3.48 11.40 2.80
CA VAL A 139 3.32 11.16 4.24
C VAL A 139 1.84 11.17 4.62
N PRO A 140 1.30 10.03 5.09
CA PRO A 140 -0.14 9.93 5.33
C PRO A 140 -0.57 10.44 6.72
N SER A 141 0.32 10.43 7.69
CA SER A 141 0.06 10.90 9.04
C SER A 141 1.34 11.38 9.72
N GLU A 142 1.19 12.34 10.62
CA GLU A 142 2.27 12.84 11.47
C GLU A 142 2.52 11.92 12.69
N GLY A 143 3.61 12.17 13.40
CA GLY A 143 4.02 11.50 14.62
C GLY A 143 5.11 10.45 14.40
N GLN A 144 5.65 9.94 15.51
CA GLN A 144 6.76 8.99 15.50
C GLN A 144 6.33 7.66 14.89
N PRO A 145 7.08 7.09 13.93
CA PRO A 145 6.80 5.76 13.41
C PRO A 145 7.01 4.68 14.47
N ALA A 146 6.31 3.56 14.32
CA ALA A 146 6.54 2.40 15.16
C ALA A 146 7.89 1.75 14.80
N THR A 147 8.58 1.19 15.78
CA THR A 147 9.78 0.37 15.55
C THR A 147 9.38 -1.06 15.18
N GLY A 148 10.25 -1.79 14.49
CA GLY A 148 10.01 -3.20 14.10
C GLY A 148 9.92 -3.44 12.59
N GLY A 149 10.33 -2.46 11.78
CA GLY A 149 10.41 -2.58 10.32
C GLY A 149 11.64 -3.32 9.81
N THR A 150 12.49 -3.84 10.67
CA THR A 150 13.68 -4.61 10.27
C THR A 150 13.29 -5.80 9.39
N GLY A 151 13.96 -5.95 8.25
CA GLY A 151 13.64 -6.96 7.24
C GLY A 151 12.47 -6.57 6.32
N THR A 152 11.94 -5.35 6.47
CA THR A 152 10.96 -4.79 5.53
C THR A 152 11.69 -4.05 4.40
N ARG A 153 11.28 -4.27 3.16
CA ARG A 153 11.82 -3.61 1.96
C ARG A 153 10.77 -2.73 1.33
N VAL A 154 11.11 -1.48 1.01
CA VAL A 154 10.16 -0.53 0.42
C VAL A 154 10.78 0.16 -0.79
N TYR A 155 10.09 0.10 -1.92
CA TYR A 155 10.37 0.90 -3.10
C TYR A 155 9.39 2.06 -3.20
N ILE A 156 9.89 3.28 -3.40
CA ILE A 156 9.08 4.48 -3.63
C ILE A 156 9.37 5.00 -5.03
N GLY A 157 8.36 4.96 -5.91
CA GLY A 157 8.41 5.57 -7.23
C GLY A 157 7.82 6.98 -7.18
N ALA A 158 8.67 8.01 -7.21
CA ALA A 158 8.29 9.42 -7.05
C ALA A 158 8.45 10.23 -8.34
N GLY A 159 7.55 11.19 -8.59
CA GLY A 159 7.59 12.11 -9.71
C GLY A 159 8.20 13.46 -9.31
N GLN A 160 9.24 13.91 -10.03
CA GLN A 160 9.86 15.23 -9.76
C GLN A 160 8.98 16.42 -10.18
N ARG A 161 8.00 16.18 -11.07
CA ARG A 161 7.03 17.17 -11.54
C ARG A 161 5.60 16.83 -11.12
N ASP A 162 5.48 16.07 -10.02
CA ASP A 162 4.17 15.70 -9.49
C ASP A 162 3.51 16.92 -8.84
N PRO A 163 2.35 17.39 -9.36
CA PRO A 163 1.67 18.55 -8.80
C PRO A 163 0.96 18.28 -7.48
N ILE A 164 0.79 17.00 -7.11
CA ILE A 164 0.07 16.56 -5.91
C ILE A 164 1.04 16.19 -4.78
N VAL A 165 2.15 15.52 -5.12
CA VAL A 165 3.14 15.05 -4.14
C VAL A 165 4.44 15.86 -4.28
N PRO A 166 4.68 16.85 -3.43
CA PRO A 166 5.94 17.60 -3.42
C PRO A 166 7.13 16.68 -3.18
N VAL A 167 8.27 16.98 -3.83
CA VAL A 167 9.53 16.22 -3.67
C VAL A 167 9.89 16.02 -2.20
N GLN A 168 9.84 17.11 -1.40
CA GLN A 168 10.18 17.10 0.02
C GLN A 168 9.27 16.17 0.84
N ASN A 169 8.01 15.98 0.41
CA ASN A 169 7.09 15.09 1.08
C ASN A 169 7.44 13.62 0.83
N ALA A 170 7.79 13.26 -0.41
CA ALA A 170 8.26 11.91 -0.74
C ALA A 170 9.59 11.57 -0.05
N GLU A 171 10.52 12.53 0.02
CA GLU A 171 11.77 12.41 0.78
C GLU A 171 11.49 12.19 2.28
N ARG A 172 10.57 12.97 2.85
CA ARG A 172 10.17 12.82 4.25
C ARG A 172 9.57 11.45 4.53
N LEU A 173 8.73 10.94 3.62
CA LEU A 173 8.19 9.58 3.72
C LEU A 173 9.31 8.52 3.76
N ALA A 174 10.30 8.64 2.87
CA ALA A 174 11.43 7.71 2.86
C ALA A 174 12.24 7.75 4.17
N ILE A 175 12.44 8.94 4.76
CA ILE A 175 13.09 9.10 6.06
C ILE A 175 12.28 8.39 7.16
N LEU A 176 10.99 8.66 7.25
CA LEU A 176 10.11 8.06 8.27
C LEU A 176 10.09 6.52 8.17
N LEU A 177 10.06 5.97 6.95
CA LEU A 177 10.11 4.53 6.75
C LEU A 177 11.47 3.94 7.18
N ARG A 178 12.59 4.61 6.91
CA ARG A 178 13.91 4.19 7.41
C ARG A 178 14.00 4.25 8.95
N GLU A 179 13.34 5.21 9.58
CA GLU A 179 13.26 5.31 11.05
C GLU A 179 12.55 4.10 11.68
N THR A 180 11.69 3.37 10.95
CA THR A 180 11.13 2.09 11.42
C THR A 180 12.16 0.95 11.42
N GLY A 181 13.28 1.08 10.71
CA GLY A 181 14.27 0.04 10.42
C GLY A 181 14.09 -0.62 9.04
N ALA A 182 13.20 -0.11 8.19
CA ALA A 182 13.01 -0.63 6.83
C ALA A 182 14.17 -0.23 5.89
N ASP A 183 14.48 -1.11 4.93
CA ASP A 183 15.33 -0.79 3.79
C ASP A 183 14.49 -0.09 2.71
N VAL A 184 14.85 1.17 2.40
CA VAL A 184 14.04 2.04 1.52
C VAL A 184 14.84 2.52 0.32
N THR A 185 14.40 2.11 -0.85
CA THR A 185 14.82 2.65 -2.14
C THR A 185 13.81 3.71 -2.60
N ILE A 186 14.29 4.91 -2.92
CA ILE A 186 13.47 5.93 -3.58
C ILE A 186 14.03 6.22 -4.95
N GLU A 187 13.17 6.16 -5.97
CA GLU A 187 13.52 6.45 -7.34
C GLU A 187 12.69 7.58 -7.92
N TRP A 188 13.39 8.51 -8.57
CA TRP A 188 12.82 9.73 -9.13
C TRP A 188 12.61 9.62 -10.63
N ARG A 189 11.45 10.09 -11.09
CA ARG A 189 11.13 10.24 -12.52
C ARG A 189 10.86 11.68 -12.87
N MET A 190 11.29 12.10 -14.05
CA MET A 190 10.91 13.40 -14.62
C MET A 190 9.44 13.37 -15.12
N ALA A 191 8.53 12.95 -14.23
CA ALA A 191 7.12 12.72 -14.51
C ALA A 191 6.23 13.41 -13.49
N GLY A 192 4.95 13.57 -13.82
CA GLY A 192 3.91 14.02 -12.91
C GLY A 192 3.34 12.89 -12.07
N HIS A 193 2.04 13.01 -11.71
CA HIS A 193 1.35 12.04 -10.83
C HIS A 193 1.07 10.69 -11.50
N GLY A 194 0.92 10.63 -12.81
CA GLY A 194 0.67 9.38 -13.54
C GLY A 194 1.87 8.44 -13.55
N LEU A 195 1.59 7.13 -13.66
CA LEU A 195 2.62 6.11 -13.83
C LEU A 195 3.20 6.15 -15.24
N THR A 196 4.49 5.90 -15.35
CA THR A 196 5.21 5.77 -16.61
C THR A 196 5.67 4.31 -16.81
N ARG A 197 6.05 3.97 -18.04
CA ARG A 197 6.65 2.66 -18.31
C ARG A 197 7.92 2.42 -17.49
N GLU A 198 8.72 3.46 -17.27
CA GLU A 198 9.95 3.37 -16.48
C GLU A 198 9.69 3.06 -15.01
N ASP A 199 8.59 3.57 -14.43
CA ASP A 199 8.17 3.21 -13.07
C ASP A 199 8.00 1.69 -12.94
N LEU A 200 7.36 1.06 -13.93
CA LEU A 200 7.10 -0.38 -13.92
C LEU A 200 8.38 -1.19 -14.14
N VAL A 201 9.21 -0.80 -15.10
CA VAL A 201 10.49 -1.47 -15.39
C VAL A 201 11.39 -1.47 -14.16
N ASN A 202 11.53 -0.34 -13.48
CA ASN A 202 12.43 -0.22 -12.34
C ASN A 202 11.88 -0.90 -11.08
N ALA A 203 10.56 -0.81 -10.85
CA ALA A 203 9.92 -1.55 -9.76
C ALA A 203 10.03 -3.07 -9.97
N SER A 204 9.85 -3.55 -11.21
CA SER A 204 10.04 -4.97 -11.54
C SER A 204 11.49 -5.42 -11.33
N ALA A 205 12.48 -4.62 -11.77
CA ALA A 205 13.88 -4.90 -11.52
C ALA A 205 14.20 -4.94 -10.02
N TRP A 206 13.69 -3.98 -9.24
CA TRP A 206 13.89 -3.96 -7.80
C TRP A 206 13.27 -5.18 -7.11
N LEU A 207 12.08 -5.63 -7.52
CA LEU A 207 11.41 -6.82 -7.00
C LEU A 207 12.16 -8.11 -7.32
N ALA A 208 12.90 -8.17 -8.43
CA ALA A 208 13.68 -9.33 -8.85
C ALA A 208 15.01 -9.50 -8.08
N HIS A 209 15.46 -8.47 -7.37
CA HIS A 209 16.67 -8.51 -6.53
C HIS A 209 16.29 -8.85 -5.08
N GLU A 210 16.02 -10.14 -4.81
CA GLU A 210 15.86 -10.68 -3.46
C GLU A 210 17.19 -11.03 -2.81
#